data_4439e76980536fedd8c574cb5c688f07
#
_entry.id   4439e76980536fedd8c574cb5c688f07
#
_cell.length_a   1.000
_cell.length_b   1.000
_cell.length_c   1.000
_cell.angle_alpha   90.00
_cell.angle_beta   90.00
_cell.angle_gamma   90.00
#
_symmetry.space_group_name_H-M   'P 1'
#
loop_
_entity.id
_entity.type
_entity.pdbx_description
1 polymer ?
#
loop_
_entity_poly.entity_id
_entity_poly.type
_entity_poly.pdbx_seq_one_letter_code
_entity_poly.pdbx_strand_id
1 'polypeptide(L)'
;MSKIVILGAGESGAGAAVLAKKEGFEVFVSDMSKIKDNYKKLMDDHNIEWEEGHHTEEKILDADEVIKSPGIPKEAPMIQKLMAKGTPIISEIEFAGRYTDAKMICITGSNGKTTTTSLIYHIIKSAGYDVGLAGNIGKSLALQVAETPHKYYVIELSSFQLDNMYKFRANVAILRNITPDHLDRYEFKMQNYTDAKMRITQNQTEEDSFIFWNDDPIVTKELAKYNLKSHLCPFSEFKEEGCVGFIEDGKYKLNFPSDFEMPQADMSLRGKHNIYNSLAAGLACNIVGIDHETLHKGLSDFPGVEHRLEKVGKFQGVYYVNDSKATNVDACWYALESMTTPTILIIGGKDKGNDYNQIKDLVKEKCAGIVYLGADNQKLHDNFDALGIPVRDTHSMKDCVAACQELAKPGDTVLLSPCCASFDLFKNMEDRGEQFKALARAIGE
;
A
#
# COMPACT_ATOMS: atom_id res chain seq x y z
N MET A 1 -37.26 -7.08 1.02
CA MET A 1 -35.94 -7.12 0.38
C MET A 1 -35.03 -6.36 1.34
N SER A 2 -33.89 -6.91 1.73
CA SER A 2 -32.99 -6.16 2.63
C SER A 2 -32.35 -5.01 1.88
N LYS A 3 -32.19 -3.88 2.61
CA LYS A 3 -31.69 -2.63 2.06
C LYS A 3 -30.24 -2.42 2.48
N ILE A 4 -29.37 -2.29 1.48
CA ILE A 4 -27.95 -1.93 1.65
C ILE A 4 -27.75 -0.48 1.20
N VAL A 5 -27.17 0.30 2.09
CA VAL A 5 -26.71 1.65 1.76
C VAL A 5 -25.19 1.69 1.68
N ILE A 6 -24.68 2.36 0.64
CA ILE A 6 -23.25 2.52 0.42
C ILE A 6 -22.88 3.98 0.64
N LEU A 7 -21.94 4.22 1.55
CA LEU A 7 -21.40 5.55 1.83
C LEU A 7 -20.04 5.72 1.16
N GLY A 8 -20.01 6.65 0.19
CA GLY A 8 -18.88 6.91 -0.69
C GLY A 8 -18.97 6.13 -2.00
N ALA A 9 -18.97 6.84 -3.12
CA ALA A 9 -19.19 6.31 -4.48
C ALA A 9 -17.89 6.30 -5.32
N GLY A 10 -16.75 6.03 -4.68
CA GLY A 10 -15.50 5.74 -5.38
C GLY A 10 -15.47 4.30 -5.89
N GLU A 11 -14.27 3.82 -6.28
CA GLU A 11 -14.04 2.47 -6.83
C GLU A 11 -14.71 1.36 -5.99
N SER A 12 -14.42 1.33 -4.67
CA SER A 12 -14.97 0.32 -3.76
C SER A 12 -16.48 0.42 -3.61
N GLY A 13 -17.02 1.65 -3.47
CA GLY A 13 -18.44 1.86 -3.25
C GLY A 13 -19.28 1.51 -4.48
N ALA A 14 -18.87 1.98 -5.67
CA ALA A 14 -19.55 1.65 -6.91
C ALA A 14 -19.53 0.13 -7.19
N GLY A 15 -18.38 -0.53 -6.94
CA GLY A 15 -18.27 -1.98 -7.07
C GLY A 15 -19.15 -2.75 -6.09
N ALA A 16 -19.19 -2.31 -4.83
CA ALA A 16 -20.08 -2.90 -3.82
C ALA A 16 -21.57 -2.75 -4.20
N ALA A 17 -21.94 -1.61 -4.80
CA ALA A 17 -23.29 -1.36 -5.25
C ALA A 17 -23.72 -2.33 -6.37
N VAL A 18 -22.84 -2.58 -7.34
CA VAL A 18 -23.09 -3.56 -8.43
C VAL A 18 -23.27 -4.96 -7.86
N LEU A 19 -22.38 -5.39 -6.96
CA LEU A 19 -22.51 -6.71 -6.34
C LEU A 19 -23.81 -6.83 -5.52
N ALA A 20 -24.11 -5.84 -4.69
CA ALA A 20 -25.34 -5.86 -3.88
C ALA A 20 -26.60 -5.90 -4.76
N LYS A 21 -26.61 -5.16 -5.86
CA LYS A 21 -27.72 -5.20 -6.82
C LYS A 21 -27.87 -6.56 -7.48
N LYS A 22 -26.75 -7.18 -7.88
CA LYS A 22 -26.72 -8.53 -8.45
C LYS A 22 -27.24 -9.58 -7.48
N GLU A 23 -26.92 -9.45 -6.18
CA GLU A 23 -27.37 -10.35 -5.12
C GLU A 23 -28.82 -10.08 -4.66
N GLY A 24 -29.53 -9.15 -5.31
CA GLY A 24 -30.96 -8.93 -5.11
C GLY A 24 -31.30 -8.00 -3.94
N PHE A 25 -30.38 -7.19 -3.48
CA PHE A 25 -30.63 -6.17 -2.46
C PHE A 25 -31.32 -4.92 -3.05
N GLU A 26 -32.05 -4.20 -2.23
CA GLU A 26 -32.37 -2.79 -2.47
C GLU A 26 -31.10 -1.97 -2.17
N VAL A 27 -30.64 -1.18 -3.16
CA VAL A 27 -29.34 -0.51 -3.09
C VAL A 27 -29.53 0.99 -3.22
N PHE A 28 -28.93 1.75 -2.31
CA PHE A 28 -28.83 3.20 -2.37
C PHE A 28 -27.39 3.64 -2.11
N VAL A 29 -26.84 4.51 -2.97
CA VAL A 29 -25.47 5.03 -2.83
C VAL A 29 -25.52 6.52 -2.51
N SER A 30 -24.77 6.95 -1.50
CA SER A 30 -24.72 8.36 -1.10
C SER A 30 -23.27 8.83 -0.91
N ASP A 31 -22.92 9.96 -1.55
CA ASP A 31 -21.59 10.57 -1.45
C ASP A 31 -21.71 12.08 -1.17
N MET A 32 -20.99 12.56 -0.16
CA MET A 32 -20.91 14.00 0.16
C MET A 32 -20.18 14.82 -0.91
N SER A 33 -19.36 14.16 -1.71
CA SER A 33 -18.57 14.77 -2.78
C SER A 33 -19.23 14.53 -4.14
N LYS A 34 -18.76 15.24 -5.17
CA LYS A 34 -19.15 14.94 -6.54
C LYS A 34 -18.58 13.57 -6.97
N ILE A 35 -19.46 12.73 -7.47
CA ILE A 35 -19.11 11.40 -7.98
C ILE A 35 -18.48 11.54 -9.38
N LYS A 36 -17.45 10.74 -9.67
CA LYS A 36 -16.83 10.72 -11.00
C LYS A 36 -17.80 10.12 -12.02
N ASP A 37 -17.79 10.66 -13.25
CA ASP A 37 -18.73 10.29 -14.30
C ASP A 37 -18.69 8.78 -14.68
N ASN A 38 -17.51 8.15 -14.60
CA ASN A 38 -17.38 6.70 -14.83
C ASN A 38 -18.13 5.86 -13.79
N TYR A 39 -18.14 6.28 -12.52
CA TYR A 39 -18.87 5.57 -11.46
C TYR A 39 -20.37 5.86 -11.51
N LYS A 40 -20.79 7.07 -11.89
CA LYS A 40 -22.19 7.38 -12.18
C LYS A 40 -22.72 6.47 -13.27
N LYS A 41 -21.98 6.43 -14.40
CA LYS A 41 -22.36 5.56 -15.52
C LYS A 41 -22.45 4.09 -15.09
N LEU A 42 -21.51 3.59 -14.31
CA LEU A 42 -21.56 2.21 -13.81
C LEU A 42 -22.82 1.95 -12.98
N MET A 43 -23.20 2.87 -12.09
CA MET A 43 -24.40 2.75 -11.27
C MET A 43 -25.68 2.87 -12.10
N ASP A 44 -25.72 3.80 -13.05
CA ASP A 44 -26.86 4.00 -13.97
C ASP A 44 -27.08 2.75 -14.86
N ASP A 45 -26.01 2.18 -15.41
CA ASP A 45 -26.07 0.97 -16.24
C ASP A 45 -26.66 -0.25 -15.46
N HIS A 46 -26.54 -0.25 -14.12
CA HIS A 46 -27.10 -1.30 -13.24
C HIS A 46 -28.41 -0.89 -12.53
N ASN A 47 -29.01 0.25 -12.90
CA ASN A 47 -30.23 0.79 -12.29
C ASN A 47 -30.11 0.90 -10.77
N ILE A 48 -29.02 1.49 -10.28
CA ILE A 48 -28.73 1.76 -8.88
C ILE A 48 -29.03 3.22 -8.58
N GLU A 49 -29.87 3.47 -7.56
CA GLU A 49 -30.18 4.83 -7.10
C GLU A 49 -28.98 5.43 -6.36
N TRP A 50 -28.63 6.67 -6.66
CA TRP A 50 -27.52 7.37 -6.03
C TRP A 50 -27.81 8.86 -5.82
N GLU A 51 -27.07 9.48 -4.88
CA GLU A 51 -27.03 10.91 -4.65
C GLU A 51 -25.60 11.41 -4.43
N GLU A 52 -25.37 12.70 -4.71
CA GLU A 52 -24.07 13.35 -4.49
C GLU A 52 -24.19 14.76 -3.88
N GLY A 53 -23.15 15.20 -3.18
CA GLY A 53 -23.06 16.55 -2.58
C GLY A 53 -23.83 16.71 -1.27
N HIS A 54 -24.57 15.70 -0.85
CA HIS A 54 -25.32 15.67 0.39
C HIS A 54 -25.64 14.25 0.83
N HIS A 55 -26.21 14.12 2.01
CA HIS A 55 -26.74 12.85 2.54
C HIS A 55 -28.22 13.01 2.88
N THR A 56 -29.09 12.25 2.22
CA THR A 56 -30.50 12.12 2.62
C THR A 56 -30.60 11.17 3.81
N GLU A 57 -30.57 11.75 5.00
CA GLU A 57 -30.46 11.02 6.27
C GLU A 57 -31.51 9.93 6.43
N GLU A 58 -32.77 10.21 6.08
CA GLU A 58 -33.88 9.26 6.19
C GLU A 58 -33.64 7.98 5.37
N LYS A 59 -33.11 8.14 4.14
CA LYS A 59 -32.78 7.01 3.26
C LYS A 59 -31.62 6.16 3.82
N ILE A 60 -30.62 6.82 4.42
CA ILE A 60 -29.42 6.18 4.96
C ILE A 60 -29.75 5.45 6.26
N LEU A 61 -30.50 6.09 7.16
CA LEU A 61 -30.85 5.48 8.45
C LEU A 61 -31.84 4.33 8.31
N ASP A 62 -32.52 4.19 7.18
CA ASP A 62 -33.42 3.07 6.87
C ASP A 62 -32.66 1.78 6.41
N ALA A 63 -31.34 1.81 6.36
CA ALA A 63 -30.53 0.68 5.95
C ALA A 63 -30.55 -0.47 6.98
N ASP A 64 -30.60 -1.71 6.48
CA ASP A 64 -30.35 -2.93 7.28
C ASP A 64 -28.83 -3.13 7.49
N GLU A 65 -28.00 -2.77 6.51
CA GLU A 65 -26.55 -2.83 6.58
C GLU A 65 -25.94 -1.68 5.74
N VAL A 66 -24.80 -1.16 6.17
CA VAL A 66 -24.08 -0.08 5.49
C VAL A 66 -22.69 -0.55 5.06
N ILE A 67 -22.37 -0.36 3.78
CA ILE A 67 -21.01 -0.52 3.27
C ILE A 67 -20.34 0.85 3.23
N LYS A 68 -19.24 1.00 3.95
CA LYS A 68 -18.55 2.26 4.13
C LYS A 68 -17.23 2.31 3.38
N SER A 69 -17.03 3.37 2.59
CA SER A 69 -15.72 3.66 2.02
C SER A 69 -14.64 3.83 3.11
N PRO A 70 -13.44 3.26 2.96
CA PRO A 70 -12.37 3.37 3.96
C PRO A 70 -11.94 4.82 4.25
N GLY A 71 -12.11 5.72 3.28
CA GLY A 71 -11.82 7.14 3.47
C GLY A 71 -12.70 7.87 4.47
N ILE A 72 -13.92 7.38 4.74
CA ILE A 72 -14.86 8.02 5.68
C ILE A 72 -14.45 7.66 7.11
N PRO A 73 -14.13 8.66 7.97
CA PRO A 73 -13.75 8.40 9.36
C PRO A 73 -14.93 7.92 10.21
N LYS A 74 -14.63 7.20 11.28
CA LYS A 74 -15.66 6.74 12.25
C LYS A 74 -16.37 7.91 12.95
N GLU A 75 -15.70 9.05 13.06
CA GLU A 75 -16.20 10.30 13.67
C GLU A 75 -17.19 11.07 12.77
N ALA A 76 -17.33 10.68 11.50
CA ALA A 76 -18.27 11.35 10.60
C ALA A 76 -19.69 11.30 11.17
N PRO A 77 -20.44 12.44 11.14
CA PRO A 77 -21.75 12.53 11.80
C PRO A 77 -22.73 11.44 11.41
N MET A 78 -22.76 11.07 10.13
CA MET A 78 -23.63 9.99 9.64
C MET A 78 -23.22 8.62 10.18
N ILE A 79 -21.91 8.35 10.28
CA ILE A 79 -21.40 7.09 10.84
C ILE A 79 -21.77 7.00 12.34
N GLN A 80 -21.64 8.08 13.08
CA GLN A 80 -22.04 8.13 14.49
C GLN A 80 -23.55 7.85 14.69
N LYS A 81 -24.40 8.40 13.82
CA LYS A 81 -25.85 8.14 13.86
C LYS A 81 -26.17 6.65 13.58
N LEU A 82 -25.52 6.06 12.58
CA LEU A 82 -25.67 4.64 12.25
C LEU A 82 -25.20 3.73 13.40
N MET A 83 -24.05 4.06 14.00
CA MET A 83 -23.54 3.33 15.18
C MET A 83 -24.49 3.45 16.38
N ALA A 84 -25.05 4.64 16.65
CA ALA A 84 -26.03 4.85 17.71
C ALA A 84 -27.32 4.05 17.48
N LYS A 85 -27.73 3.85 16.23
CA LYS A 85 -28.87 3.01 15.84
C LYS A 85 -28.55 1.51 15.92
N GLY A 86 -27.26 1.12 15.94
CA GLY A 86 -26.84 -0.29 15.91
C GLY A 86 -26.85 -0.89 14.51
N THR A 87 -26.87 -0.07 13.44
CA THR A 87 -26.80 -0.54 12.06
C THR A 87 -25.42 -1.11 11.79
N PRO A 88 -25.29 -2.35 11.28
CA PRO A 88 -24.00 -2.94 10.90
C PRO A 88 -23.29 -2.09 9.83
N ILE A 89 -22.00 -1.79 10.06
CA ILE A 89 -21.16 -1.05 9.13
C ILE A 89 -19.96 -1.92 8.76
N ILE A 90 -19.83 -2.23 7.48
CA ILE A 90 -18.81 -3.13 6.96
C ILE A 90 -17.98 -2.49 5.84
N SER A 91 -16.84 -3.08 5.53
CA SER A 91 -16.05 -2.72 4.35
C SER A 91 -16.59 -3.44 3.09
N GLU A 92 -16.23 -2.90 1.93
CA GLU A 92 -16.48 -3.57 0.63
C GLU A 92 -15.84 -4.95 0.58
N ILE A 93 -14.65 -5.13 1.16
CA ILE A 93 -13.93 -6.41 1.23
C ILE A 93 -14.71 -7.44 2.05
N GLU A 94 -15.21 -7.04 3.22
CA GLU A 94 -16.08 -7.89 4.06
C GLU A 94 -17.34 -8.33 3.29
N PHE A 95 -17.95 -7.39 2.57
CA PHE A 95 -19.15 -7.69 1.79
C PHE A 95 -18.85 -8.65 0.66
N ALA A 96 -17.84 -8.36 -0.17
CA ALA A 96 -17.47 -9.18 -1.32
C ALA A 96 -17.05 -10.60 -0.92
N GLY A 97 -16.36 -10.76 0.19
CA GLY A 97 -15.92 -12.05 0.70
C GLY A 97 -17.07 -13.04 1.02
N ARG A 98 -18.29 -12.56 1.14
CA ARG A 98 -19.48 -13.41 1.37
C ARG A 98 -19.97 -14.12 0.11
N TYR A 99 -19.55 -13.65 -1.07
CA TYR A 99 -20.08 -14.07 -2.37
C TYR A 99 -19.03 -14.73 -3.27
N THR A 100 -17.94 -15.21 -2.68
CA THR A 100 -16.90 -15.93 -3.41
C THR A 100 -16.21 -16.95 -2.51
N ASP A 101 -15.88 -18.10 -3.09
CA ASP A 101 -15.08 -19.17 -2.46
C ASP A 101 -13.59 -19.10 -2.88
N ALA A 102 -13.19 -18.00 -3.51
CA ALA A 102 -11.82 -17.82 -3.99
C ALA A 102 -10.82 -17.80 -2.82
N LYS A 103 -9.60 -18.26 -3.07
CA LYS A 103 -8.51 -18.16 -2.10
C LYS A 103 -8.01 -16.72 -2.00
N MET A 104 -8.01 -16.19 -0.78
CA MET A 104 -7.67 -14.81 -0.45
C MET A 104 -6.24 -14.71 0.07
N ILE A 105 -5.37 -14.05 -0.68
CA ILE A 105 -3.98 -13.73 -0.29
C ILE A 105 -3.97 -12.25 0.05
N CYS A 106 -3.88 -11.94 1.35
CA CYS A 106 -4.11 -10.60 1.87
C CYS A 106 -2.84 -10.00 2.47
N ILE A 107 -2.53 -8.77 2.12
CA ILE A 107 -1.31 -8.08 2.52
C ILE A 107 -1.64 -6.78 3.25
N THR A 108 -1.13 -6.62 4.47
CA THR A 108 -1.15 -5.36 5.21
C THR A 108 0.23 -5.01 5.76
N GLY A 109 0.35 -3.85 6.38
CA GLY A 109 1.56 -3.31 7.00
C GLY A 109 1.62 -1.79 6.86
N SER A 110 2.59 -1.14 7.45
CA SER A 110 2.83 0.29 7.23
C SER A 110 3.48 0.50 5.86
N ASN A 111 4.58 -0.17 5.57
CA ASN A 111 5.34 -0.07 4.33
C ASN A 111 5.48 -1.42 3.60
N GLY A 112 5.77 -1.39 2.29
CA GLY A 112 6.01 -2.56 1.47
C GLY A 112 4.77 -3.30 0.94
N LYS A 113 3.57 -2.94 1.37
CA LYS A 113 2.30 -3.57 0.92
C LYS A 113 2.21 -3.70 -0.60
N THR A 114 2.27 -2.57 -1.30
CA THR A 114 2.04 -2.53 -2.75
C THR A 114 3.08 -3.34 -3.51
N THR A 115 4.36 -3.25 -3.12
CA THR A 115 5.43 -4.03 -3.77
C THR A 115 5.21 -5.52 -3.57
N THR A 116 4.93 -5.95 -2.33
CA THR A 116 4.65 -7.35 -2.01
C THR A 116 3.41 -7.86 -2.76
N THR A 117 2.31 -7.10 -2.74
CA THR A 117 1.06 -7.45 -3.44
C THR A 117 1.27 -7.57 -4.95
N SER A 118 1.95 -6.59 -5.56
CA SER A 118 2.20 -6.60 -6.99
C SER A 118 3.15 -7.72 -7.42
N LEU A 119 4.16 -8.04 -6.60
CA LEU A 119 5.07 -9.15 -6.85
C LEU A 119 4.35 -10.51 -6.76
N ILE A 120 3.52 -10.72 -5.75
CA ILE A 120 2.70 -11.94 -5.62
C ILE A 120 1.77 -12.09 -6.83
N TYR A 121 1.06 -11.01 -7.18
CA TYR A 121 0.17 -11.00 -8.34
C TYR A 121 0.91 -11.32 -9.64
N HIS A 122 2.09 -10.72 -9.86
CA HIS A 122 2.94 -10.98 -11.01
C HIS A 122 3.33 -12.46 -11.10
N ILE A 123 3.80 -13.06 -10.02
CA ILE A 123 4.23 -14.47 -9.97
C ILE A 123 3.04 -15.40 -10.25
N ILE A 124 1.93 -15.24 -9.54
CA ILE A 124 0.75 -16.12 -9.66
C ILE A 124 0.14 -16.01 -11.06
N LYS A 125 0.08 -14.80 -11.62
CA LYS A 125 -0.41 -14.57 -12.98
C LYS A 125 0.52 -15.18 -14.03
N SER A 126 1.84 -15.06 -13.85
CA SER A 126 2.84 -15.65 -14.75
C SER A 126 2.81 -17.18 -14.72
N ALA A 127 2.39 -17.77 -13.60
CA ALA A 127 2.12 -19.21 -13.48
C ALA A 127 0.83 -19.66 -14.19
N GLY A 128 0.07 -18.74 -14.80
CA GLY A 128 -1.17 -19.06 -15.52
C GLY A 128 -2.39 -19.26 -14.62
N TYR A 129 -2.31 -18.90 -13.35
CA TYR A 129 -3.47 -18.99 -12.44
C TYR A 129 -4.50 -17.90 -12.74
N ASP A 130 -5.77 -18.26 -12.54
CA ASP A 130 -6.89 -17.32 -12.60
C ASP A 130 -6.92 -16.46 -11.34
N VAL A 131 -6.28 -15.28 -11.41
CA VAL A 131 -6.03 -14.40 -10.25
C VAL A 131 -6.45 -12.96 -10.51
N GLY A 132 -7.19 -12.38 -9.56
CA GLY A 132 -7.56 -10.97 -9.51
C GLY A 132 -6.66 -10.18 -8.55
N LEU A 133 -6.45 -8.90 -8.87
CA LEU A 133 -5.77 -7.93 -8.01
C LEU A 133 -6.79 -6.94 -7.46
N ALA A 134 -6.87 -6.81 -6.14
CA ALA A 134 -7.95 -6.04 -5.49
C ALA A 134 -7.49 -5.31 -4.22
N GLY A 135 -8.38 -4.51 -3.66
CA GLY A 135 -8.22 -3.81 -2.40
C GLY A 135 -7.79 -2.36 -2.55
N ASN A 136 -6.73 -1.95 -1.83
CA ASN A 136 -6.21 -0.58 -1.88
C ASN A 136 -5.47 -0.27 -3.20
N ILE A 137 -5.17 -1.30 -3.99
CA ILE A 137 -4.68 -1.24 -5.37
C ILE A 137 -5.48 -2.23 -6.22
N GLY A 138 -5.40 -2.10 -7.53
CA GLY A 138 -6.18 -2.91 -8.47
C GLY A 138 -7.62 -2.41 -8.61
N LYS A 139 -8.55 -3.32 -8.85
CA LYS A 139 -9.99 -3.04 -8.98
C LYS A 139 -10.73 -3.40 -7.71
N SER A 140 -11.95 -2.86 -7.53
CA SER A 140 -12.86 -3.30 -6.46
C SER A 140 -13.00 -4.81 -6.45
N LEU A 141 -12.84 -5.45 -5.27
CA LEU A 141 -13.08 -6.89 -5.10
C LEU A 141 -14.55 -7.22 -5.42
N ALA A 142 -15.47 -6.41 -4.91
CA ALA A 142 -16.90 -6.60 -5.13
C ALA A 142 -17.28 -6.54 -6.61
N LEU A 143 -16.70 -5.59 -7.37
CA LEU A 143 -16.95 -5.50 -8.81
C LEU A 143 -16.42 -6.73 -9.55
N GLN A 144 -15.21 -7.19 -9.21
CA GLN A 144 -14.65 -8.41 -9.81
C GLN A 144 -15.50 -9.65 -9.48
N VAL A 145 -15.93 -9.81 -8.22
CA VAL A 145 -16.81 -10.91 -7.81
C VAL A 145 -18.15 -10.86 -8.57
N ALA A 146 -18.67 -9.65 -8.82
CA ALA A 146 -19.91 -9.48 -9.56
C ALA A 146 -19.79 -9.83 -11.05
N GLU A 147 -18.73 -9.35 -11.72
CA GLU A 147 -18.66 -9.36 -13.19
C GLU A 147 -17.63 -10.35 -13.75
N THR A 148 -16.49 -10.50 -13.09
CA THR A 148 -15.35 -11.30 -13.55
C THR A 148 -14.70 -12.04 -12.39
N PRO A 149 -15.40 -13.01 -11.77
CA PRO A 149 -14.89 -13.73 -10.61
C PRO A 149 -13.64 -14.55 -10.94
N HIS A 150 -12.70 -14.58 -10.00
CA HIS A 150 -11.44 -15.32 -10.09
C HIS A 150 -11.35 -16.42 -9.02
N LYS A 151 -10.46 -17.39 -9.22
CA LYS A 151 -10.19 -18.47 -8.23
C LYS A 151 -9.27 -18.01 -7.10
N TYR A 152 -8.47 -17.01 -7.35
CA TYR A 152 -7.52 -16.41 -6.40
C TYR A 152 -7.65 -14.89 -6.42
N TYR A 153 -7.49 -14.26 -5.27
CA TYR A 153 -7.35 -12.81 -5.18
C TYR A 153 -6.13 -12.45 -4.36
N VAL A 154 -5.31 -11.55 -4.90
CA VAL A 154 -4.24 -10.89 -4.15
C VAL A 154 -4.75 -9.51 -3.75
N ILE A 155 -4.85 -9.27 -2.44
CA ILE A 155 -5.59 -8.13 -1.90
C ILE A 155 -4.69 -7.29 -1.01
N GLU A 156 -4.45 -6.03 -1.40
CA GLU A 156 -3.80 -5.06 -0.51
C GLU A 156 -4.85 -4.49 0.45
N LEU A 157 -4.59 -4.62 1.76
CA LEU A 157 -5.48 -4.13 2.81
C LEU A 157 -4.86 -2.97 3.59
N SER A 158 -5.55 -1.83 3.59
CA SER A 158 -5.29 -0.75 4.53
C SER A 158 -5.85 -1.08 5.92
N SER A 159 -5.32 -0.42 6.96
CA SER A 159 -5.90 -0.53 8.31
C SER A 159 -7.36 -0.09 8.35
N PHE A 160 -7.74 0.91 7.56
CA PHE A 160 -9.12 1.42 7.48
C PHE A 160 -10.12 0.42 6.88
N GLN A 161 -9.68 -0.44 5.96
CA GLN A 161 -10.49 -1.54 5.45
C GLN A 161 -10.64 -2.64 6.51
N LEU A 162 -9.54 -2.99 7.18
CA LEU A 162 -9.52 -3.99 8.25
C LEU A 162 -10.42 -3.62 9.43
N ASP A 163 -10.55 -2.32 9.78
CA ASP A 163 -11.43 -1.85 10.87
C ASP A 163 -12.89 -2.28 10.71
N ASN A 164 -13.36 -2.45 9.49
CA ASN A 164 -14.74 -2.85 9.17
C ASN A 164 -14.83 -4.24 8.51
N MET A 165 -13.92 -5.15 8.88
CA MET A 165 -13.93 -6.56 8.51
C MET A 165 -14.16 -7.41 9.76
N TYR A 166 -15.11 -8.35 9.70
CA TYR A 166 -15.56 -9.13 10.87
C TYR A 166 -15.53 -10.64 10.65
N LYS A 167 -16.02 -11.11 9.50
CA LYS A 167 -16.13 -12.53 9.15
C LYS A 167 -15.20 -12.93 8.00
N PHE A 168 -14.65 -11.95 7.29
CA PHE A 168 -13.72 -12.20 6.20
C PHE A 168 -12.52 -13.04 6.68
N ARG A 169 -12.13 -14.03 5.89
CA ARG A 169 -11.00 -14.93 6.16
C ARG A 169 -9.93 -14.76 5.10
N ALA A 170 -8.72 -14.48 5.50
CA ALA A 170 -7.53 -14.50 4.66
C ALA A 170 -6.91 -15.89 4.70
N ASN A 171 -6.87 -16.61 3.56
CA ASN A 171 -6.22 -17.93 3.50
C ASN A 171 -4.70 -17.82 3.66
N VAL A 172 -4.11 -16.77 3.10
CA VAL A 172 -2.73 -16.36 3.37
C VAL A 172 -2.76 -14.91 3.82
N ALA A 173 -2.48 -14.67 5.07
CA ALA A 173 -2.35 -13.33 5.64
C ALA A 173 -0.88 -12.93 5.70
N ILE A 174 -0.56 -11.70 5.32
CA ILE A 174 0.81 -11.17 5.32
C ILE A 174 0.82 -9.84 6.07
N LEU A 175 1.56 -9.78 7.17
CA LEU A 175 1.83 -8.54 7.91
C LEU A 175 3.30 -8.15 7.70
N ARG A 176 3.50 -7.06 6.94
CA ARG A 176 4.85 -6.64 6.53
C ARG A 176 5.64 -6.02 7.69
N ASN A 177 5.11 -4.98 8.27
CA ASN A 177 5.71 -4.22 9.37
C ASN A 177 4.67 -3.29 10.00
N ILE A 178 4.97 -2.79 11.19
CA ILE A 178 4.16 -1.81 11.89
C ILE A 178 5.06 -0.65 12.34
N THR A 179 4.97 0.48 11.64
CA THR A 179 5.64 1.74 11.99
C THR A 179 4.62 2.88 12.07
N PRO A 180 4.86 3.96 12.82
CA PRO A 180 3.89 5.04 12.97
C PRO A 180 3.45 5.62 11.63
N ASP A 181 2.15 5.52 11.34
CA ASP A 181 1.50 6.12 10.17
C ASP A 181 0.00 6.28 10.49
N HIS A 182 -0.64 7.29 9.92
CA HIS A 182 -2.08 7.56 10.07
C HIS A 182 -2.60 7.60 11.53
N LEU A 183 -1.74 7.96 12.51
CA LEU A 183 -2.10 7.95 13.92
C LEU A 183 -3.24 8.92 14.26
N ASP A 184 -3.43 9.97 13.47
CA ASP A 184 -4.57 10.89 13.54
C ASP A 184 -5.93 10.17 13.47
N ARG A 185 -6.00 9.06 12.74
CA ARG A 185 -7.19 8.20 12.61
C ARG A 185 -7.35 7.18 13.77
N TYR A 186 -6.31 7.03 14.60
CA TYR A 186 -6.22 6.05 15.69
C TYR A 186 -6.01 6.72 17.06
N GLU A 187 -6.57 7.92 17.25
CA GLU A 187 -6.49 8.68 18.52
C GLU A 187 -5.04 8.93 18.95
N PHE A 188 -4.11 9.00 18.01
CA PHE A 188 -2.67 9.09 18.25
C PHE A 188 -2.10 7.94 19.10
N LYS A 189 -2.80 6.80 19.14
CA LYS A 189 -2.39 5.60 19.88
C LYS A 189 -1.89 4.51 18.93
N MET A 190 -0.61 4.20 19.06
CA MET A 190 0.03 3.15 18.25
C MET A 190 -0.66 1.78 18.41
N GLN A 191 -1.15 1.47 19.62
CA GLN A 191 -1.86 0.21 19.88
C GLN A 191 -3.13 0.08 19.03
N ASN A 192 -3.93 1.14 18.88
CA ASN A 192 -5.15 1.10 18.07
C ASN A 192 -4.83 0.80 16.59
N TYR A 193 -3.75 1.37 16.07
CA TYR A 193 -3.27 1.12 14.71
C TYR A 193 -2.75 -0.31 14.54
N THR A 194 -2.03 -0.82 15.55
CA THR A 194 -1.54 -2.20 15.60
C THR A 194 -2.70 -3.18 15.62
N ASP A 195 -3.69 -2.97 16.50
CA ASP A 195 -4.88 -3.80 16.62
C ASP A 195 -5.66 -3.86 15.29
N ALA A 196 -5.79 -2.71 14.60
CA ALA A 196 -6.43 -2.66 13.29
C ALA A 196 -5.71 -3.57 12.26
N LYS A 197 -4.38 -3.56 12.24
CA LYS A 197 -3.59 -4.41 11.33
C LYS A 197 -3.63 -5.89 11.69
N MET A 198 -3.59 -6.21 12.97
CA MET A 198 -3.67 -7.60 13.46
C MET A 198 -5.00 -8.27 13.09
N ARG A 199 -6.05 -7.50 12.80
CA ARG A 199 -7.33 -8.04 12.30
C ARG A 199 -7.20 -8.84 11.01
N ILE A 200 -6.10 -8.73 10.26
CA ILE A 200 -5.86 -9.57 9.07
C ILE A 200 -5.83 -11.06 9.40
N THR A 201 -5.51 -11.42 10.64
CA THR A 201 -5.43 -12.82 11.12
C THR A 201 -6.75 -13.34 11.68
N GLN A 202 -7.75 -12.45 11.86
CA GLN A 202 -9.04 -12.88 12.38
C GLN A 202 -9.69 -13.93 11.46
N ASN A 203 -10.39 -14.88 12.03
CA ASN A 203 -11.08 -15.98 11.34
C ASN A 203 -10.17 -16.96 10.60
N GLN A 204 -8.84 -16.86 10.68
CA GLN A 204 -7.93 -17.88 10.19
C GLN A 204 -8.11 -19.19 10.96
N THR A 205 -7.94 -20.30 10.26
CA THR A 205 -8.02 -21.66 10.76
C THR A 205 -6.65 -22.36 10.61
N GLU A 206 -6.57 -23.62 11.01
CA GLU A 206 -5.37 -24.46 10.86
C GLU A 206 -4.98 -24.73 9.40
N GLU A 207 -5.88 -24.45 8.44
CA GLU A 207 -5.60 -24.59 7.00
C GLU A 207 -4.92 -23.34 6.41
N ASP A 208 -4.87 -22.25 7.16
CA ASP A 208 -4.39 -20.94 6.70
C ASP A 208 -2.95 -20.69 7.12
N SER A 209 -2.33 -19.70 6.52
CA SER A 209 -0.95 -19.30 6.84
C SER A 209 -0.87 -17.82 7.18
N PHE A 210 -0.05 -17.50 8.18
CA PHE A 210 0.27 -16.15 8.57
C PHE A 210 1.76 -15.87 8.41
N ILE A 211 2.09 -15.03 7.43
CA ILE A 211 3.45 -14.61 7.09
C ILE A 211 3.72 -13.27 7.77
N PHE A 212 4.82 -13.15 8.50
CA PHE A 212 5.18 -11.93 9.19
C PHE A 212 6.70 -11.74 9.29
N TRP A 213 7.12 -10.47 9.41
CA TRP A 213 8.52 -10.13 9.60
C TRP A 213 8.92 -10.31 11.06
N ASN A 214 9.84 -11.25 11.29
CA ASN A 214 10.26 -11.65 12.64
C ASN A 214 11.06 -10.56 13.38
N ASP A 215 11.77 -9.69 12.64
CA ASP A 215 12.61 -8.65 13.24
C ASP A 215 11.81 -7.37 13.60
N ASP A 216 10.50 -7.33 13.34
CA ASP A 216 9.64 -6.22 13.75
C ASP A 216 9.25 -6.41 15.23
N PRO A 217 9.76 -5.51 16.14
CA PRO A 217 9.54 -5.67 17.58
C PRO A 217 8.09 -5.46 17.99
N ILE A 218 7.29 -4.73 17.20
CA ILE A 218 5.86 -4.52 17.46
C ILE A 218 5.10 -5.78 17.09
N VAL A 219 5.35 -6.33 15.92
CA VAL A 219 4.68 -7.56 15.46
C VAL A 219 4.96 -8.72 16.40
N THR A 220 6.23 -8.97 16.74
CA THR A 220 6.64 -10.08 17.61
C THR A 220 6.05 -9.96 19.03
N LYS A 221 5.99 -8.74 19.58
CA LYS A 221 5.35 -8.48 20.87
C LYS A 221 3.84 -8.72 20.81
N GLU A 222 3.18 -8.30 19.72
CA GLU A 222 1.74 -8.47 19.57
C GLU A 222 1.34 -9.93 19.44
N LEU A 223 2.11 -10.76 18.72
CA LEU A 223 1.82 -12.18 18.52
C LEU A 223 1.54 -12.92 19.83
N ALA A 224 2.23 -12.55 20.92
CA ALA A 224 2.05 -13.16 22.22
C ALA A 224 0.63 -12.92 22.83
N LYS A 225 -0.13 -11.96 22.30
CA LYS A 225 -1.48 -11.64 22.77
C LYS A 225 -2.58 -12.43 22.05
N TYR A 226 -2.25 -13.09 20.93
CA TYR A 226 -3.21 -13.78 20.08
C TYR A 226 -2.99 -15.29 20.10
N ASN A 227 -4.08 -16.04 20.21
CA ASN A 227 -4.06 -17.49 20.01
C ASN A 227 -4.36 -17.80 18.53
N LEU A 228 -3.35 -17.60 17.68
CA LEU A 228 -3.46 -17.84 16.24
C LEU A 228 -3.51 -19.34 15.96
N LYS A 229 -4.45 -19.75 15.09
CA LYS A 229 -4.61 -21.15 14.69
C LYS A 229 -3.85 -21.49 13.41
N SER A 230 -3.56 -20.48 12.60
CA SER A 230 -2.88 -20.63 11.32
C SER A 230 -1.42 -21.06 11.47
N HIS A 231 -0.86 -21.64 10.42
CA HIS A 231 0.57 -21.87 10.33
C HIS A 231 1.33 -20.55 10.39
N LEU A 232 2.22 -20.40 11.37
CA LEU A 232 3.08 -19.24 11.50
C LEU A 232 4.28 -19.36 10.57
N CYS A 233 4.48 -18.40 9.69
CA CYS A 233 5.53 -18.36 8.68
C CYS A 233 6.40 -17.12 8.85
N PRO A 234 7.23 -17.04 9.91
CA PRO A 234 8.12 -15.90 10.12
C PRO A 234 9.24 -15.87 9.07
N PHE A 235 9.61 -14.66 8.66
CA PHE A 235 10.79 -14.42 7.83
C PHE A 235 11.69 -13.35 8.43
N SER A 236 13.00 -13.46 8.16
CA SER A 236 14.02 -12.48 8.55
C SER A 236 15.03 -12.28 7.42
N GLU A 237 15.84 -11.21 7.48
CA GLU A 237 16.95 -11.05 6.53
C GLU A 237 17.98 -12.17 6.68
N PHE A 238 18.25 -12.56 7.92
CA PHE A 238 19.21 -13.61 8.24
C PHE A 238 18.52 -14.86 8.74
N LYS A 239 19.24 -15.99 8.71
CA LYS A 239 18.73 -17.23 9.27
C LYS A 239 18.60 -17.12 10.79
N GLU A 240 17.38 -17.21 11.27
CA GLU A 240 17.03 -17.27 12.69
C GLU A 240 16.22 -18.51 13.01
N GLU A 241 16.26 -18.92 14.29
CA GLU A 241 15.48 -20.07 14.75
C GLU A 241 13.97 -19.83 14.52
N GLY A 242 13.32 -20.79 13.89
CA GLY A 242 11.90 -20.73 13.56
C GLY A 242 11.54 -19.98 12.28
N CYS A 243 12.45 -19.18 11.71
CA CYS A 243 12.20 -18.51 10.44
C CYS A 243 12.20 -19.50 9.27
N VAL A 244 11.20 -19.35 8.40
CA VAL A 244 10.98 -20.21 7.22
C VAL A 244 11.32 -19.51 5.90
N GLY A 245 11.70 -18.21 5.95
CA GLY A 245 12.20 -17.44 4.82
C GLY A 245 13.36 -16.56 5.27
N PHE A 246 14.53 -16.64 4.61
CA PHE A 246 15.74 -15.90 4.99
C PHE A 246 16.78 -15.86 3.86
N ILE A 247 17.83 -15.04 4.06
CA ILE A 247 19.04 -15.05 3.24
C ILE A 247 20.15 -15.78 4.02
N GLU A 248 20.81 -16.72 3.36
CA GLU A 248 21.97 -17.45 3.91
C GLU A 248 22.99 -17.71 2.79
N ASP A 249 24.25 -17.39 3.01
CA ASP A 249 25.36 -17.60 2.05
C ASP A 249 25.10 -17.00 0.65
N GLY A 250 24.49 -15.79 0.59
CA GLY A 250 24.13 -15.16 -0.67
C GLY A 250 23.00 -15.83 -1.43
N LYS A 251 22.26 -16.72 -0.79
CA LYS A 251 21.09 -17.38 -1.33
C LYS A 251 19.83 -16.94 -0.62
N TYR A 252 18.79 -16.70 -1.38
CA TYR A 252 17.42 -16.56 -0.93
C TYR A 252 16.85 -17.96 -0.69
N LYS A 253 16.31 -18.22 0.49
CA LYS A 253 15.83 -19.54 0.90
C LYS A 253 14.44 -19.46 1.50
N LEU A 254 13.59 -20.43 1.16
CA LEU A 254 12.31 -20.71 1.77
C LEU A 254 12.27 -22.17 2.20
N ASN A 255 11.76 -22.45 3.41
CA ASN A 255 11.68 -23.80 3.98
C ASN A 255 10.23 -24.20 4.31
N PHE A 256 9.23 -23.54 3.77
CA PHE A 256 7.81 -23.85 4.01
C PHE A 256 6.94 -23.46 2.80
N PRO A 257 5.96 -24.28 2.36
CA PRO A 257 5.75 -25.69 2.75
C PRO A 257 6.77 -26.65 2.10
N SER A 258 7.53 -26.17 1.13
CA SER A 258 8.61 -26.89 0.44
C SER A 258 9.88 -26.06 0.41
N ASP A 259 11.04 -26.74 0.36
CA ASP A 259 12.32 -26.08 0.26
C ASP A 259 12.53 -25.48 -1.12
N PHE A 260 12.86 -24.19 -1.15
CA PHE A 260 13.21 -23.45 -2.35
C PHE A 260 14.45 -22.62 -2.11
N GLU A 261 15.38 -22.59 -3.06
CA GLU A 261 16.52 -21.68 -3.01
C GLU A 261 16.85 -21.10 -4.38
N MET A 262 17.37 -19.87 -4.37
CA MET A 262 17.92 -19.19 -5.54
C MET A 262 19.06 -18.25 -5.14
N PRO A 263 19.99 -17.90 -6.07
CA PRO A 263 20.97 -16.86 -5.78
C PRO A 263 20.27 -15.52 -5.50
N GLN A 264 20.63 -14.84 -4.41
CA GLN A 264 20.10 -13.49 -4.10
C GLN A 264 20.42 -12.50 -5.24
N ALA A 265 21.52 -12.71 -5.95
CA ALA A 265 21.92 -11.87 -7.09
C ALA A 265 20.93 -11.92 -8.26
N ASP A 266 20.12 -12.98 -8.39
CA ASP A 266 19.12 -13.12 -9.45
C ASP A 266 17.84 -12.33 -9.17
N MET A 267 17.62 -11.86 -7.94
CA MET A 267 16.43 -11.09 -7.60
C MET A 267 16.40 -9.76 -8.34
N SER A 268 15.26 -9.43 -8.95
CA SER A 268 15.04 -8.17 -9.64
C SER A 268 15.00 -6.96 -8.70
N LEU A 269 14.37 -7.13 -7.52
CA LEU A 269 14.25 -6.12 -6.51
C LEU A 269 15.52 -6.04 -5.65
N ARG A 270 16.11 -4.85 -5.53
CA ARG A 270 17.34 -4.60 -4.77
C ARG A 270 17.05 -3.77 -3.52
N GLY A 271 17.99 -3.81 -2.56
CA GLY A 271 17.92 -3.10 -1.28
C GLY A 271 17.22 -3.90 -0.19
N LYS A 272 17.55 -3.58 1.06
CA LYS A 272 17.16 -4.34 2.25
C LYS A 272 15.65 -4.54 2.39
N HIS A 273 14.87 -3.46 2.25
CA HIS A 273 13.41 -3.56 2.35
C HIS A 273 12.78 -4.42 1.24
N ASN A 274 13.43 -4.49 0.05
CA ASN A 274 12.97 -5.32 -1.05
C ASN A 274 13.30 -6.79 -0.84
N ILE A 275 14.36 -7.12 -0.09
CA ILE A 275 14.59 -8.49 0.41
C ILE A 275 13.38 -8.94 1.22
N TYR A 276 12.92 -8.13 2.16
CA TYR A 276 11.74 -8.43 2.97
C TYR A 276 10.47 -8.55 2.12
N ASN A 277 10.26 -7.67 1.13
CA ASN A 277 9.13 -7.76 0.22
C ASN A 277 9.16 -9.08 -0.56
N SER A 278 10.34 -9.48 -1.04
CA SER A 278 10.53 -10.70 -1.81
C SER A 278 10.38 -11.96 -0.95
N LEU A 279 10.89 -11.98 0.29
CA LEU A 279 10.71 -13.10 1.22
C LEU A 279 9.23 -13.34 1.51
N ALA A 280 8.49 -12.29 1.84
CA ALA A 280 7.05 -12.40 2.08
C ALA A 280 6.29 -12.87 0.83
N ALA A 281 6.63 -12.33 -0.34
CA ALA A 281 5.98 -12.70 -1.59
C ALA A 281 6.30 -14.14 -2.01
N GLY A 282 7.56 -14.55 -1.91
CA GLY A 282 7.97 -15.92 -2.23
C GLY A 282 7.33 -16.95 -1.32
N LEU A 283 7.27 -16.70 0.00
CA LEU A 283 6.54 -17.56 0.94
C LEU A 283 5.08 -17.71 0.54
N ALA A 284 4.40 -16.61 0.23
CA ALA A 284 2.99 -16.66 -0.19
C ALA A 284 2.81 -17.48 -1.46
N CYS A 285 3.67 -17.29 -2.46
CA CYS A 285 3.61 -18.04 -3.72
C CYS A 285 3.95 -19.52 -3.51
N ASN A 286 4.93 -19.85 -2.65
CA ASN A 286 5.27 -21.22 -2.30
C ASN A 286 4.09 -21.93 -1.58
N ILE A 287 3.40 -21.24 -0.66
CA ILE A 287 2.19 -21.73 0.04
C ILE A 287 1.04 -21.97 -0.94
N VAL A 288 0.88 -21.09 -1.94
CA VAL A 288 -0.15 -21.27 -3.01
C VAL A 288 0.17 -22.47 -3.90
N GLY A 289 1.41 -22.95 -3.91
CA GLY A 289 1.85 -24.10 -4.71
C GLY A 289 2.37 -23.71 -6.10
N ILE A 290 2.93 -22.52 -6.25
CA ILE A 290 3.63 -22.12 -7.48
C ILE A 290 4.89 -22.97 -7.62
N ASP A 291 5.13 -23.54 -8.80
CA ASP A 291 6.33 -24.32 -9.07
C ASP A 291 7.61 -23.47 -8.95
N HIS A 292 8.72 -24.13 -8.62
CA HIS A 292 9.97 -23.44 -8.29
C HIS A 292 10.59 -22.71 -9.50
N GLU A 293 10.40 -23.18 -10.72
CA GLU A 293 10.91 -22.52 -11.93
C GLU A 293 10.16 -21.19 -12.16
N THR A 294 8.83 -21.21 -12.07
CA THR A 294 7.98 -20.02 -12.18
C THR A 294 8.24 -19.05 -11.02
N LEU A 295 8.43 -19.57 -9.80
CA LEU A 295 8.75 -18.75 -8.64
C LEU A 295 10.10 -18.03 -8.82
N HIS A 296 11.15 -18.75 -9.23
CA HIS A 296 12.46 -18.17 -9.53
C HIS A 296 12.36 -17.10 -10.62
N LYS A 297 11.70 -17.42 -11.72
CA LYS A 297 11.51 -16.48 -12.84
C LYS A 297 10.80 -15.21 -12.37
N GLY A 298 9.69 -15.32 -11.66
CA GLY A 298 8.91 -14.16 -11.24
C GLY A 298 9.63 -13.28 -10.21
N LEU A 299 10.48 -13.86 -9.34
CA LEU A 299 11.36 -13.11 -8.45
C LEU A 299 12.50 -12.40 -9.21
N SER A 300 12.89 -12.93 -10.37
CA SER A 300 14.00 -12.40 -11.18
C SER A 300 13.55 -11.36 -12.22
N ASP A 301 12.34 -11.45 -12.76
CA ASP A 301 11.88 -10.61 -13.88
C ASP A 301 10.85 -9.54 -13.50
N PHE A 302 10.46 -9.45 -12.21
CA PHE A 302 9.49 -8.44 -11.78
C PHE A 302 9.99 -7.01 -12.06
N PRO A 303 9.23 -6.21 -12.83
CA PRO A 303 9.69 -4.88 -13.26
C PRO A 303 9.68 -3.81 -12.16
N GLY A 304 9.20 -4.15 -10.94
CA GLY A 304 8.96 -3.19 -9.86
C GLY A 304 7.56 -2.58 -9.91
N VAL A 305 7.36 -1.57 -9.07
CA VAL A 305 6.10 -0.83 -8.97
C VAL A 305 6.35 0.61 -9.37
N GLU A 306 5.50 1.15 -10.21
CA GLU A 306 5.54 2.56 -10.62
C GLU A 306 5.49 3.49 -9.39
N HIS A 307 6.24 4.57 -9.44
CA HIS A 307 6.43 5.54 -8.34
C HIS A 307 7.06 4.98 -7.05
N ARG A 308 7.68 3.79 -7.09
CA ARG A 308 8.39 3.20 -5.95
C ARG A 308 9.79 2.75 -6.34
N LEU A 309 10.79 3.57 -6.01
CA LEU A 309 12.18 3.41 -6.45
C LEU A 309 12.28 3.11 -7.96
N GLU A 310 11.35 3.65 -8.71
CA GLU A 310 11.22 3.48 -10.14
C GLU A 310 12.40 4.14 -10.86
N LYS A 311 13.17 3.37 -11.62
CA LYS A 311 14.25 3.88 -12.43
C LYS A 311 13.69 4.62 -13.65
N VAL A 312 13.76 5.94 -13.65
CA VAL A 312 13.24 6.78 -14.75
C VAL A 312 14.19 6.77 -15.95
N GLY A 313 15.48 6.85 -15.68
CA GLY A 313 16.52 6.84 -16.69
C GLY A 313 17.86 7.43 -16.21
N LYS A 314 18.80 7.53 -17.15
CA LYS A 314 20.07 8.23 -16.95
C LYS A 314 20.18 9.33 -18.00
N PHE A 315 20.19 10.59 -17.56
CA PHE A 315 20.21 11.76 -18.42
C PHE A 315 21.41 12.64 -18.07
N GLN A 316 22.19 13.05 -19.05
CA GLN A 316 23.43 13.82 -18.88
C GLN A 316 24.39 13.22 -17.82
N GLY A 317 24.42 11.88 -17.71
CA GLY A 317 25.28 11.17 -16.77
C GLY A 317 24.70 11.01 -15.35
N VAL A 318 23.54 11.61 -15.03
CA VAL A 318 22.83 11.56 -13.74
C VAL A 318 21.70 10.53 -13.81
N TYR A 319 21.56 9.71 -12.75
CA TYR A 319 20.44 8.77 -12.61
C TYR A 319 19.23 9.47 -11.99
N TYR A 320 18.04 9.16 -12.49
CA TYR A 320 16.76 9.69 -11.94
C TYR A 320 15.92 8.54 -11.42
N VAL A 321 15.52 8.64 -10.15
CA VAL A 321 14.72 7.63 -9.44
C VAL A 321 13.47 8.27 -8.87
N ASN A 322 12.31 7.71 -9.24
CA ASN A 322 11.01 8.16 -8.80
C ASN A 322 10.49 7.28 -7.66
N ASP A 323 10.43 7.85 -6.48
CA ASP A 323 9.83 7.23 -5.28
C ASP A 323 8.72 8.13 -4.71
N SER A 324 7.91 8.71 -5.59
CA SER A 324 6.81 9.62 -5.20
C SER A 324 5.82 8.99 -4.21
N LYS A 325 5.77 7.66 -4.13
CA LYS A 325 4.95 6.90 -3.19
C LYS A 325 5.49 6.92 -1.75
N ALA A 326 6.71 7.40 -1.51
CA ALA A 326 7.28 7.61 -0.17
C ALA A 326 6.64 8.82 0.52
N THR A 327 5.46 8.63 1.09
CA THR A 327 4.66 9.70 1.73
C THR A 327 4.84 9.77 3.25
N ASN A 328 5.84 9.09 3.79
CA ASN A 328 6.27 9.15 5.19
C ASN A 328 7.81 9.04 5.31
N VAL A 329 8.33 9.36 6.49
CA VAL A 329 9.77 9.45 6.75
C VAL A 329 10.43 8.06 6.66
N ASP A 330 9.78 7.03 7.15
CA ASP A 330 10.29 5.65 7.13
C ASP A 330 10.50 5.14 5.69
N ALA A 331 9.56 5.41 4.79
CA ALA A 331 9.73 5.07 3.37
C ALA A 331 10.93 5.78 2.74
N CYS A 332 11.13 7.06 3.04
CA CYS A 332 12.29 7.83 2.57
C CYS A 332 13.60 7.30 3.17
N TRP A 333 13.59 6.85 4.44
CA TRP A 333 14.76 6.22 5.07
C TRP A 333 15.25 5.03 4.25
N TYR A 334 14.35 4.11 3.90
CA TYR A 334 14.69 2.94 3.08
C TYR A 334 15.12 3.33 1.66
N ALA A 335 14.52 4.36 1.09
CA ALA A 335 14.91 4.84 -0.23
C ALA A 335 16.36 5.37 -0.21
N LEU A 336 16.70 6.21 0.76
CA LEU A 336 18.05 6.74 0.95
C LEU A 336 19.05 5.61 1.24
N GLU A 337 18.73 4.69 2.14
CA GLU A 337 19.58 3.54 2.49
C GLU A 337 19.97 2.74 1.24
N SER A 338 19.05 2.56 0.31
CA SER A 338 19.28 1.82 -0.93
C SER A 338 20.14 2.55 -1.97
N MET A 339 20.43 3.85 -1.80
CA MET A 339 21.25 4.61 -2.72
C MET A 339 22.73 4.25 -2.55
N THR A 340 23.39 4.02 -3.69
CA THR A 340 24.82 3.63 -3.76
C THR A 340 25.73 4.70 -4.39
N THR A 341 25.14 5.82 -4.80
CA THR A 341 25.86 6.99 -5.37
C THR A 341 25.48 8.24 -4.59
N PRO A 342 26.29 9.32 -4.67
CA PRO A 342 25.89 10.60 -4.09
C PRO A 342 24.51 11.01 -4.61
N THR A 343 23.64 11.49 -3.69
CA THR A 343 22.21 11.65 -3.99
C THR A 343 21.78 13.11 -3.86
N ILE A 344 21.05 13.62 -4.83
CA ILE A 344 20.26 14.85 -4.71
C ILE A 344 18.85 14.42 -4.30
N LEU A 345 18.51 14.71 -3.04
CA LEU A 345 17.21 14.32 -2.46
C LEU A 345 16.15 15.38 -2.72
N ILE A 346 15.04 15.01 -3.34
CA ILE A 346 13.83 15.83 -3.40
C ILE A 346 12.91 15.42 -2.25
N ILE A 347 12.64 16.37 -1.34
CA ILE A 347 11.83 16.16 -0.13
C ILE A 347 10.82 17.30 0.03
N GLY A 348 9.61 17.02 0.53
CA GLY A 348 8.59 18.02 0.82
C GLY A 348 7.20 17.64 0.37
N GLY A 349 6.25 18.53 0.63
CA GLY A 349 4.83 18.34 0.42
C GLY A 349 4.04 18.62 1.72
N LYS A 350 2.80 18.13 1.79
CA LYS A 350 1.95 18.31 2.98
C LYS A 350 2.44 17.43 4.14
N ASP A 351 3.10 18.06 5.11
CA ASP A 351 3.59 17.41 6.34
C ASP A 351 2.43 16.96 7.25
N LYS A 352 2.55 15.77 7.84
CA LYS A 352 1.55 15.17 8.74
C LYS A 352 2.09 14.99 10.18
N GLY A 353 3.05 15.80 10.59
CA GLY A 353 3.71 15.66 11.88
C GLY A 353 5.00 14.82 11.83
N ASN A 354 5.69 14.82 10.70
CA ASN A 354 6.91 14.05 10.48
C ASN A 354 8.02 14.40 11.50
N ASP A 355 8.71 13.38 11.97
CA ASP A 355 9.98 13.50 12.71
C ASP A 355 11.16 13.21 11.76
N TYR A 356 11.76 14.25 11.23
CA TYR A 356 12.88 14.15 10.29
C TYR A 356 14.21 13.74 10.94
N ASN A 357 14.32 13.68 12.28
CA ASN A 357 15.53 13.20 12.94
C ASN A 357 15.90 11.78 12.52
N GLN A 358 14.89 10.97 12.17
CA GLN A 358 15.06 9.58 11.74
C GLN A 358 15.89 9.42 10.47
N ILE A 359 15.93 10.44 9.59
CA ILE A 359 16.68 10.36 8.31
C ILE A 359 17.92 11.27 8.28
N LYS A 360 18.14 12.13 9.27
CA LYS A 360 19.23 13.12 9.26
C LYS A 360 20.62 12.52 9.05
N ASP A 361 20.90 11.39 9.67
CA ASP A 361 22.21 10.74 9.55
C ASP A 361 22.43 10.17 8.13
N LEU A 362 21.42 9.54 7.55
CA LEU A 362 21.47 9.09 6.15
C LEU A 362 21.55 10.25 5.16
N VAL A 363 20.86 11.35 5.42
CA VAL A 363 20.95 12.57 4.61
C VAL A 363 22.38 13.10 4.62
N LYS A 364 23.04 13.18 5.79
CA LYS A 364 24.45 13.59 5.91
C LYS A 364 25.39 12.64 5.17
N GLU A 365 25.14 11.35 5.24
CA GLU A 365 26.00 10.33 4.64
C GLU A 365 25.85 10.27 3.12
N LYS A 366 24.60 10.34 2.61
CA LYS A 366 24.26 9.99 1.23
C LYS A 366 24.02 11.20 0.34
N CYS A 367 23.59 12.35 0.89
CA CYS A 367 23.14 13.46 0.07
C CYS A 367 24.26 14.44 -0.28
N ALA A 368 24.43 14.68 -1.57
CA ALA A 368 25.27 15.76 -2.12
C ALA A 368 24.49 17.08 -2.27
N GLY A 369 23.15 17.05 -2.19
CA GLY A 369 22.27 18.20 -2.24
C GLY A 369 20.84 17.82 -1.81
N ILE A 370 20.06 18.82 -1.42
CA ILE A 370 18.66 18.65 -1.05
C ILE A 370 17.84 19.70 -1.82
N VAL A 371 16.71 19.28 -2.38
CA VAL A 371 15.75 20.17 -3.02
C VAL A 371 14.42 20.05 -2.30
N TYR A 372 13.96 21.14 -1.69
CA TYR A 372 12.65 21.22 -1.07
C TYR A 372 11.57 21.43 -2.14
N LEU A 373 10.48 20.70 -2.04
CA LEU A 373 9.35 20.76 -2.97
C LEU A 373 8.03 20.75 -2.20
N GLY A 374 7.49 21.90 -1.91
CA GLY A 374 6.24 22.05 -1.16
C GLY A 374 5.68 23.46 -1.24
N ALA A 375 4.42 23.64 -0.86
CA ALA A 375 3.82 24.95 -0.72
C ALA A 375 4.40 25.73 0.48
N ASP A 376 4.76 25.02 1.53
CA ASP A 376 5.43 25.53 2.74
C ASP A 376 6.57 24.57 3.12
N ASN A 377 7.82 25.06 3.05
CA ASN A 377 9.03 24.28 3.33
C ASN A 377 9.71 24.70 4.63
N GLN A 378 9.11 25.57 5.48
CA GLN A 378 9.76 26.08 6.68
C GLN A 378 10.26 24.97 7.61
N LYS A 379 9.45 23.93 7.82
CA LYS A 379 9.86 22.81 8.68
C LYS A 379 11.05 22.03 8.12
N LEU A 380 11.24 21.98 6.80
CA LEU A 380 12.43 21.37 6.18
C LEU A 380 13.66 22.24 6.41
N HIS A 381 13.54 23.55 6.26
CA HIS A 381 14.61 24.50 6.60
C HIS A 381 15.07 24.33 8.05
N ASP A 382 14.13 24.28 9.00
CA ASP A 382 14.42 24.11 10.43
C ASP A 382 15.17 22.80 10.74
N ASN A 383 14.99 21.77 9.89
CA ASN A 383 15.58 20.45 10.12
C ASN A 383 16.88 20.20 9.36
N PHE A 384 17.04 20.74 8.16
CA PHE A 384 18.12 20.32 7.26
C PHE A 384 19.15 21.41 6.92
N ASP A 385 18.82 22.71 7.00
CA ASP A 385 19.78 23.78 6.62
C ASP A 385 21.06 23.75 7.46
N ALA A 386 20.96 23.39 8.74
CA ALA A 386 22.10 23.30 9.64
C ALA A 386 23.06 22.11 9.31
N LEU A 387 22.71 21.24 8.37
CA LEU A 387 23.55 20.11 7.99
C LEU A 387 24.74 20.50 7.10
N GLY A 388 24.75 21.73 6.54
CA GLY A 388 25.83 22.19 5.67
C GLY A 388 25.82 21.57 4.26
N ILE A 389 24.72 20.92 3.86
CA ILE A 389 24.51 20.35 2.53
C ILE A 389 23.89 21.44 1.63
N PRO A 390 24.28 21.57 0.36
CA PRO A 390 23.66 22.52 -0.56
C PRO A 390 22.14 22.31 -0.65
N VAL A 391 21.35 23.37 -0.44
CA VAL A 391 19.88 23.35 -0.47
C VAL A 391 19.36 24.25 -1.59
N ARG A 392 18.24 23.83 -2.21
CA ARG A 392 17.39 24.68 -3.07
C ARG A 392 15.95 24.59 -2.57
N ASP A 393 15.28 25.72 -2.51
CA ASP A 393 13.87 25.81 -2.11
C ASP A 393 13.01 26.03 -3.37
N THR A 394 12.00 25.18 -3.58
CA THR A 394 11.18 25.20 -4.80
C THR A 394 9.71 24.92 -4.50
N HIS A 395 8.83 25.49 -5.36
CA HIS A 395 7.38 25.42 -5.22
C HIS A 395 6.68 24.88 -6.50
N SER A 396 7.46 24.32 -7.43
CA SER A 396 6.93 23.63 -8.60
C SER A 396 7.86 22.47 -9.01
N MET A 397 7.32 21.43 -9.66
CA MET A 397 8.14 20.32 -10.15
C MET A 397 9.14 20.77 -11.21
N LYS A 398 8.79 21.77 -12.04
CA LYS A 398 9.67 22.31 -13.06
C LYS A 398 10.91 22.96 -12.44
N ASP A 399 10.74 23.82 -11.44
CA ASP A 399 11.86 24.49 -10.78
C ASP A 399 12.67 23.48 -9.94
N CYS A 400 11.99 22.49 -9.38
CA CYS A 400 12.63 21.42 -8.62
C CYS A 400 13.60 20.59 -9.50
N VAL A 401 13.17 20.14 -10.68
CA VAL A 401 14.04 19.38 -11.58
C VAL A 401 15.17 20.25 -12.12
N ALA A 402 14.94 21.53 -12.40
CA ALA A 402 16.00 22.48 -12.79
C ALA A 402 17.03 22.66 -11.66
N ALA A 403 16.58 22.82 -10.41
CA ALA A 403 17.46 22.91 -9.25
C ALA A 403 18.29 21.63 -9.03
N CYS A 404 17.69 20.45 -9.29
CA CYS A 404 18.43 19.19 -9.24
C CYS A 404 19.55 19.14 -10.29
N GLN A 405 19.30 19.64 -11.52
CA GLN A 405 20.32 19.71 -12.56
C GLN A 405 21.50 20.63 -12.19
N GLU A 406 21.24 21.73 -11.47
CA GLU A 406 22.29 22.63 -10.99
C GLU A 406 23.20 21.97 -9.94
N LEU A 407 22.62 21.12 -9.08
CA LEU A 407 23.33 20.49 -7.95
C LEU A 407 24.02 19.19 -8.34
N ALA A 408 23.42 18.40 -9.26
CA ALA A 408 23.87 17.06 -9.60
C ALA A 408 25.11 17.07 -10.50
N LYS A 409 25.96 16.08 -10.32
CA LYS A 409 27.13 15.82 -11.16
C LYS A 409 26.96 14.46 -11.88
N PRO A 410 27.63 14.25 -13.03
CA PRO A 410 27.65 12.93 -13.66
C PRO A 410 28.06 11.84 -12.67
N GLY A 411 27.28 10.78 -12.55
CA GLY A 411 27.44 9.71 -11.58
C GLY A 411 26.49 9.81 -10.36
N ASP A 412 25.92 10.97 -10.09
CA ASP A 412 24.96 11.16 -8.99
C ASP A 412 23.58 10.57 -9.32
N THR A 413 22.78 10.42 -8.27
CA THR A 413 21.34 10.06 -8.38
C THR A 413 20.47 11.21 -7.91
N VAL A 414 19.49 11.62 -8.71
CA VAL A 414 18.35 12.45 -8.28
C VAL A 414 17.25 11.54 -7.81
N LEU A 415 16.89 11.63 -6.54
CA LEU A 415 15.89 10.80 -5.87
C LEU A 415 14.68 11.64 -5.45
N LEU A 416 13.52 11.41 -6.07
CA LEU A 416 12.25 11.94 -5.58
C LEU A 416 11.72 11.01 -4.47
N SER A 417 11.96 11.31 -3.19
CA SER A 417 11.44 10.56 -2.04
C SER A 417 10.93 11.52 -0.96
N PRO A 418 9.71 12.03 -1.12
CA PRO A 418 9.28 13.30 -0.54
C PRO A 418 8.94 13.28 0.96
N CYS A 419 8.85 12.16 1.63
CA CYS A 419 8.39 12.01 3.03
C CYS A 419 6.94 12.47 3.30
N CYS A 420 6.34 13.21 2.39
CA CYS A 420 5.10 13.95 2.59
C CYS A 420 4.02 13.57 1.58
N ALA A 421 2.76 13.77 1.95
CA ALA A 421 1.66 13.71 1.01
C ALA A 421 1.80 14.83 -0.05
N SER A 422 1.20 14.63 -1.23
CA SER A 422 1.39 15.50 -2.40
C SER A 422 0.31 16.57 -2.60
N PHE A 423 -0.74 16.59 -1.75
CA PHE A 423 -1.97 17.34 -1.97
C PHE A 423 -1.85 18.87 -1.83
N ASP A 424 -0.67 19.37 -1.52
CA ASP A 424 -0.37 20.81 -1.48
C ASP A 424 -0.09 21.41 -2.87
N LEU A 425 0.65 20.68 -3.72
CA LEU A 425 1.03 21.12 -5.06
C LEU A 425 0.49 20.24 -6.19
N PHE A 426 0.04 19.01 -5.89
CA PHE A 426 -0.35 18.02 -6.88
C PHE A 426 -1.71 17.40 -6.57
N LYS A 427 -2.37 16.81 -7.57
CA LYS A 427 -3.65 16.13 -7.41
C LYS A 427 -3.54 14.89 -6.50
N ASN A 428 -2.44 14.15 -6.64
CA ASN A 428 -2.11 12.94 -5.90
C ASN A 428 -0.61 12.63 -6.07
N MET A 429 -0.13 11.54 -5.48
CA MET A 429 1.27 11.14 -5.58
C MET A 429 1.63 10.62 -6.98
N GLU A 430 0.69 10.09 -7.72
CA GLU A 430 0.86 9.64 -9.10
C GLU A 430 1.14 10.86 -10.00
N ASP A 431 0.35 11.92 -9.91
CA ASP A 431 0.54 13.17 -10.65
C ASP A 431 1.92 13.79 -10.36
N ARG A 432 2.34 13.79 -9.07
CA ARG A 432 3.70 14.23 -8.69
C ARG A 432 4.79 13.39 -9.36
N GLY A 433 4.64 12.08 -9.36
CA GLY A 433 5.60 11.15 -9.97
C GLY A 433 5.62 11.26 -11.49
N GLU A 434 4.48 11.41 -12.15
CA GLU A 434 4.41 11.59 -13.61
C GLU A 434 5.05 12.89 -14.07
N GLN A 435 4.79 14.01 -13.37
CA GLN A 435 5.44 15.27 -13.68
C GLN A 435 6.97 15.18 -13.53
N PHE A 436 7.46 14.51 -12.47
CA PHE A 436 8.90 14.26 -12.30
C PHE A 436 9.48 13.43 -13.45
N LYS A 437 8.84 12.32 -13.82
CA LYS A 437 9.30 11.46 -14.92
C LYS A 437 9.34 12.21 -16.26
N ALA A 438 8.28 12.96 -16.54
CA ALA A 438 8.21 13.73 -17.80
C ALA A 438 9.33 14.77 -17.92
N LEU A 439 9.56 15.55 -16.84
CA LEU A 439 10.61 16.56 -16.81
C LEU A 439 12.02 15.95 -16.82
N ALA A 440 12.23 14.85 -16.10
CA ALA A 440 13.51 14.16 -16.13
C ALA A 440 13.86 13.61 -17.53
N ARG A 441 12.87 13.04 -18.23
CA ARG A 441 13.06 12.53 -19.62
C ARG A 441 13.37 13.66 -20.61
N ALA A 442 12.73 14.81 -20.45
CA ALA A 442 12.96 15.99 -21.29
C ALA A 442 14.40 16.55 -21.20
N ILE A 443 15.19 16.17 -20.18
CA ILE A 443 16.63 16.52 -20.08
C ILE A 443 17.44 15.79 -21.14
N GLY A 444 17.01 14.62 -21.58
CA GLY A 444 17.71 13.76 -22.53
C GLY A 444 17.36 14.00 -23.99
N GLU A 445 16.31 14.80 -24.23
CA GLU A 445 15.89 15.26 -25.56
C GLU A 445 16.62 16.57 -25.92
#